data_dae4b6e256f9e9e55c1135837a2b1759
#
_entry.id   dae4b6e256f9e9e55c1135837a2b1759
#
_cell.length_a   1.000
_cell.length_b   1.000
_cell.length_c   1.000
_cell.angle_alpha   90.00
_cell.angle_beta   90.00
_cell.angle_gamma   90.00
#
_symmetry.space_group_name_H-M   'P 1'
#
loop_
_entity.id
_entity.type
_entity.pdbx_description
1 polymer ?
#
loop_
_entity_poly.entity_id
_entity_poly.type
_entity_poly.pdbx_seq_one_letter_code
_entity_poly.pdbx_strand_id
1 'polypeptide(L)'
;MKKEFCLIAATLLTTNAWAQAQNPKDLKKTAEQKTEAKMAADMKQGVTFAEATLAPKSGSKVSGTVVFSRVKNGVQVVASITGGTPGKHGIHIHEKGDCSAADASSAGGHFNPTGAPHAGISAQARHVGDLGNITVKEDGVGLLTLDVPAVSGFTSWDSIIGKAVVVHAKVDDEKSQPAGAAGDRIACGVIQAATATSTNGADAKKQPQK
;
A
#
# COMPACT_ATOMS: atom_id res chain seq x y z
N MET A 1 -13.89 83.81 20.01
CA MET A 1 -13.27 82.52 20.47
C MET A 1 -13.98 81.37 19.78
N LYS A 2 -13.43 80.88 18.64
CA LYS A 2 -14.01 79.82 17.82
C LYS A 2 -13.32 78.49 18.27
N LYS A 3 -14.12 77.55 18.72
CA LYS A 3 -13.65 76.16 19.03
C LYS A 3 -13.87 75.35 17.78
N GLU A 4 -12.78 74.90 17.21
CA GLU A 4 -12.82 73.94 16.09
C GLU A 4 -12.97 72.52 16.67
N PHE A 5 -14.00 71.81 16.19
CA PHE A 5 -14.21 70.38 16.46
C PHE A 5 -13.49 69.59 15.38
N CYS A 6 -12.43 68.87 15.79
CA CYS A 6 -11.74 67.92 14.95
C CYS A 6 -12.50 66.60 14.98
N LEU A 7 -13.22 66.26 13.88
CA LEU A 7 -13.79 64.92 13.69
C LEU A 7 -12.69 63.97 13.22
N ILE A 8 -12.32 63.04 14.07
CA ILE A 8 -11.48 61.90 13.70
C ILE A 8 -12.41 60.83 13.13
N ALA A 9 -12.40 60.68 11.80
CA ALA A 9 -13.04 59.56 11.13
C ALA A 9 -12.18 58.28 11.36
N ALA A 10 -12.63 57.41 12.27
CA ALA A 10 -12.08 56.07 12.41
C ALA A 10 -12.62 55.17 11.30
N THR A 11 -11.84 54.95 10.27
CA THR A 11 -12.13 53.97 9.25
C THR A 11 -11.94 52.55 9.82
N LEU A 12 -13.05 51.87 10.05
CA LEU A 12 -13.08 50.43 10.38
C LEU A 12 -12.67 49.63 9.12
N LEU A 13 -11.42 49.29 9.04
CA LEU A 13 -10.94 48.20 8.19
C LEU A 13 -11.18 46.88 8.91
N THR A 14 -12.40 46.36 8.87
CA THR A 14 -12.65 44.99 9.29
C THR A 14 -12.29 44.05 8.14
N THR A 15 -11.22 43.35 8.34
CA THR A 15 -10.63 42.37 7.45
C THR A 15 -11.57 41.18 7.21
N ASN A 16 -12.01 41.02 5.97
CA ASN A 16 -12.68 39.81 5.46
C ASN A 16 -11.71 38.64 5.31
N ALA A 17 -10.90 38.37 6.31
CA ALA A 17 -9.93 37.24 6.28
C ALA A 17 -10.55 35.89 6.62
N TRP A 18 -11.78 35.82 7.10
CA TRP A 18 -12.43 34.60 7.55
C TRP A 18 -13.36 33.94 6.50
N ALA A 19 -13.66 34.62 5.40
CA ALA A 19 -14.60 34.13 4.38
C ALA A 19 -13.94 33.31 3.25
N GLN A 20 -12.61 33.21 3.17
CA GLN A 20 -11.91 32.48 2.10
C GLN A 20 -11.57 31.02 2.42
N ALA A 21 -11.86 30.53 3.62
CA ALA A 21 -11.42 29.21 4.08
C ALA A 21 -12.42 28.06 3.86
N GLN A 22 -13.53 28.26 3.13
CA GLN A 22 -14.60 27.24 3.04
C GLN A 22 -15.08 26.91 1.64
N ASN A 23 -14.32 27.22 0.59
CA ASN A 23 -14.69 26.76 -0.74
C ASN A 23 -14.23 25.29 -0.91
N PRO A 24 -15.13 24.34 -1.21
CA PRO A 24 -14.76 22.93 -1.42
C PRO A 24 -13.70 22.70 -2.50
N LYS A 25 -13.57 23.63 -3.45
CA LYS A 25 -12.53 23.61 -4.49
C LYS A 25 -11.15 23.95 -3.92
N ASP A 26 -11.07 24.83 -2.93
CA ASP A 26 -9.80 25.22 -2.30
C ASP A 26 -9.33 24.14 -1.30
N LEU A 27 -10.26 23.47 -0.63
CA LEU A 27 -9.95 22.32 0.21
C LEU A 27 -9.42 21.12 -0.59
N LYS A 28 -9.98 20.83 -1.78
CA LYS A 28 -9.43 19.82 -2.70
C LYS A 28 -8.04 20.17 -3.17
N LYS A 29 -7.82 21.42 -3.60
CA LYS A 29 -6.52 21.90 -4.06
C LYS A 29 -5.46 21.84 -2.95
N THR A 30 -5.82 22.17 -1.72
CA THR A 30 -4.91 22.06 -0.56
C THR A 30 -4.59 20.62 -0.19
N ALA A 31 -5.55 19.70 -0.33
CA ALA A 31 -5.34 18.28 -0.11
C ALA A 31 -4.43 17.67 -1.19
N GLU A 32 -4.65 18.02 -2.46
CA GLU A 32 -3.81 17.60 -3.58
C GLU A 32 -2.38 18.12 -3.43
N GLN A 33 -2.20 19.40 -3.09
CA GLN A 33 -0.87 20.00 -2.84
C GLN A 33 -0.14 19.37 -1.65
N LYS A 34 -0.86 19.04 -0.57
CA LYS A 34 -0.27 18.30 0.56
C LYS A 34 0.16 16.90 0.16
N THR A 35 -0.63 16.23 -0.67
CA THR A 35 -0.32 14.89 -1.18
C THR A 35 0.90 14.93 -2.10
N GLU A 36 0.97 15.91 -3.00
CA GLU A 36 2.12 16.11 -3.89
C GLU A 36 3.39 16.49 -3.12
N ALA A 37 3.28 17.38 -2.13
CA ALA A 37 4.41 17.77 -1.29
C ALA A 37 4.94 16.59 -0.45
N LYS A 38 4.03 15.74 0.07
CA LYS A 38 4.42 14.52 0.80
C LYS A 38 5.05 13.51 -0.15
N MET A 39 4.48 13.30 -1.36
CA MET A 39 5.09 12.45 -2.38
C MET A 39 6.49 12.93 -2.78
N ALA A 40 6.68 14.24 -2.94
CA ALA A 40 7.99 14.82 -3.22
C ALA A 40 8.99 14.68 -2.05
N ALA A 41 8.52 14.76 -0.80
CA ALA A 41 9.34 14.53 0.38
C ALA A 41 9.77 13.06 0.51
N ASP A 42 8.84 12.13 0.24
CA ASP A 42 9.11 10.70 0.26
C ASP A 42 10.08 10.28 -0.86
N MET A 43 10.00 10.92 -2.04
CA MET A 43 10.99 10.76 -3.11
C MET A 43 12.39 11.26 -2.70
N LYS A 44 12.48 12.32 -1.91
CA LYS A 44 13.73 12.82 -1.35
C LYS A 44 14.37 11.87 -0.33
N GLN A 45 13.58 11.02 0.33
CA GLN A 45 14.07 10.01 1.28
C GLN A 45 14.50 8.70 0.60
N GLY A 46 14.43 8.60 -0.73
CA GLY A 46 14.95 7.46 -1.49
C GLY A 46 14.12 6.18 -1.40
N VAL A 47 12.98 6.17 -0.69
CA VAL A 47 12.07 5.02 -0.67
C VAL A 47 11.19 5.07 -1.91
N THR A 48 11.57 4.33 -2.93
CA THR A 48 10.84 4.27 -4.20
C THR A 48 10.02 2.99 -4.34
N PHE A 49 10.33 1.96 -3.55
CA PHE A 49 9.61 0.70 -3.53
C PHE A 49 9.72 0.01 -2.16
N ALA A 50 8.85 -0.97 -1.94
CA ALA A 50 8.89 -1.86 -0.79
C ALA A 50 8.82 -3.29 -1.27
N GLU A 51 9.33 -4.21 -0.48
CA GLU A 51 9.42 -5.62 -0.85
C GLU A 51 9.03 -6.52 0.32
N ALA A 52 8.39 -7.64 0.00
CA ALA A 52 8.14 -8.73 0.93
C ALA A 52 8.71 -10.02 0.37
N THR A 53 9.69 -10.61 1.04
CA THR A 53 10.15 -11.98 0.75
C THR A 53 9.22 -12.96 1.44
N LEU A 54 8.55 -13.81 0.66
CA LEU A 54 7.58 -14.80 1.14
C LEU A 54 8.27 -16.08 1.54
N ALA A 55 8.01 -16.53 2.76
CA ALA A 55 8.44 -17.82 3.27
C ALA A 55 7.24 -18.79 3.39
N PRO A 56 7.44 -20.11 3.20
CA PRO A 56 6.39 -21.12 3.30
C PRO A 56 5.69 -21.11 4.67
N LYS A 57 4.39 -21.37 4.68
CA LYS A 57 3.54 -21.52 5.86
C LYS A 57 2.63 -22.72 5.73
N SER A 58 2.07 -23.22 6.85
CA SER A 58 1.13 -24.35 6.88
C SER A 58 1.65 -25.60 6.16
N GLY A 59 2.98 -25.86 6.22
CA GLY A 59 3.59 -27.01 5.56
C GLY A 59 3.68 -26.93 4.03
N SER A 60 3.37 -25.77 3.42
CA SER A 60 3.48 -25.56 1.98
C SER A 60 4.95 -25.48 1.52
N LYS A 61 5.14 -25.36 0.20
CA LYS A 61 6.46 -25.08 -0.43
C LYS A 61 6.47 -23.71 -1.10
N VAL A 62 5.40 -22.92 -0.93
CA VAL A 62 5.25 -21.62 -1.62
C VAL A 62 6.23 -20.61 -1.05
N SER A 63 7.04 -20.06 -1.92
CA SER A 63 7.97 -18.98 -1.61
C SER A 63 7.99 -17.98 -2.78
N GLY A 64 8.55 -16.79 -2.57
CA GLY A 64 8.62 -15.80 -3.63
C GLY A 64 8.87 -14.39 -3.12
N THR A 65 8.55 -13.43 -3.96
CA THR A 65 8.75 -12.00 -3.69
C THR A 65 7.55 -11.20 -4.17
N VAL A 66 7.18 -10.21 -3.39
CA VAL A 66 6.17 -9.22 -3.75
C VAL A 66 6.79 -7.84 -3.67
N VAL A 67 6.81 -7.12 -4.78
CA VAL A 67 7.34 -5.76 -4.89
C VAL A 67 6.18 -4.79 -5.03
N PHE A 68 6.23 -3.72 -4.27
CA PHE A 68 5.30 -2.60 -4.29
C PHE A 68 6.04 -1.37 -4.78
N SER A 69 5.56 -0.76 -5.84
CA SER A 69 6.12 0.47 -6.40
C SER A 69 5.09 1.58 -6.35
N ARG A 70 5.50 2.77 -5.91
CA ARG A 70 4.62 3.93 -5.94
C ARG A 70 4.37 4.35 -7.39
N VAL A 71 3.10 4.54 -7.73
CA VAL A 71 2.66 5.13 -9.00
C VAL A 71 1.79 6.37 -8.74
N LYS A 72 1.54 7.15 -9.78
CA LYS A 72 0.83 8.45 -9.65
C LYS A 72 -0.49 8.36 -8.88
N ASN A 73 -1.27 7.30 -9.10
CA ASN A 73 -2.62 7.17 -8.55
C ASN A 73 -2.80 5.92 -7.69
N GLY A 74 -1.74 5.43 -7.02
CA GLY A 74 -1.84 4.23 -6.21
C GLY A 74 -0.51 3.50 -6.06
N VAL A 75 -0.58 2.19 -6.09
CA VAL A 75 0.57 1.29 -5.95
C VAL A 75 0.53 0.23 -7.03
N GLN A 76 1.62 0.03 -7.74
CA GLN A 76 1.80 -1.15 -8.56
C GLN A 76 2.34 -2.28 -7.68
N VAL A 77 1.71 -3.44 -7.78
CA VAL A 77 2.12 -4.67 -7.09
C VAL A 77 2.59 -5.67 -8.15
N VAL A 78 3.80 -6.17 -7.98
CA VAL A 78 4.35 -7.26 -8.78
C VAL A 78 4.69 -8.41 -7.84
N ALA A 79 4.00 -9.54 -8.00
CA ALA A 79 4.26 -10.75 -7.23
C ALA A 79 4.76 -11.88 -8.11
N SER A 80 5.79 -12.59 -7.64
CA SER A 80 6.32 -13.81 -8.25
C SER A 80 6.45 -14.86 -7.17
N ILE A 81 5.76 -15.98 -7.34
CA ILE A 81 5.83 -17.13 -6.40
C ILE A 81 6.19 -18.40 -7.12
N THR A 82 6.75 -19.36 -6.38
CA THR A 82 7.06 -20.72 -6.83
C THR A 82 6.56 -21.73 -5.82
N GLY A 83 6.42 -23.01 -6.24
CA GLY A 83 5.98 -24.11 -5.37
C GLY A 83 4.49 -24.10 -5.05
N GLY A 84 3.69 -23.28 -5.75
CA GLY A 84 2.25 -23.27 -5.62
C GLY A 84 1.59 -24.42 -6.39
N THR A 85 0.37 -24.79 -5.98
CA THR A 85 -0.47 -25.70 -6.77
C THR A 85 -1.09 -24.92 -7.95
N PRO A 86 -1.30 -25.54 -9.13
CA PRO A 86 -1.95 -24.86 -10.23
C PRO A 86 -3.33 -24.34 -9.88
N GLY A 87 -3.64 -23.12 -10.32
CA GLY A 87 -4.92 -22.47 -10.07
C GLY A 87 -4.79 -21.06 -9.50
N LYS A 88 -5.90 -20.51 -9.00
CA LYS A 88 -5.96 -19.19 -8.38
C LYS A 88 -5.80 -19.31 -6.86
N HIS A 89 -5.04 -18.40 -6.30
CA HIS A 89 -4.77 -18.28 -4.87
C HIS A 89 -4.99 -16.86 -4.42
N GLY A 90 -5.76 -16.67 -3.33
CA GLY A 90 -5.93 -15.36 -2.72
C GLY A 90 -4.58 -14.78 -2.30
N ILE A 91 -4.38 -13.49 -2.50
CA ILE A 91 -3.20 -12.76 -2.04
C ILE A 91 -3.64 -11.45 -1.42
N HIS A 92 -3.20 -11.18 -0.17
CA HIS A 92 -3.69 -10.05 0.60
C HIS A 92 -2.58 -9.42 1.45
N ILE A 93 -2.75 -8.12 1.77
CA ILE A 93 -1.96 -7.48 2.81
C ILE A 93 -2.70 -7.65 4.14
N HIS A 94 -2.02 -8.21 5.14
CA HIS A 94 -2.50 -8.42 6.50
C HIS A 94 -2.04 -7.32 7.44
N GLU A 95 -2.82 -7.06 8.50
CA GLU A 95 -2.67 -5.90 9.38
C GLU A 95 -1.40 -5.88 10.23
N LYS A 96 -0.82 -7.07 10.53
CA LYS A 96 0.37 -7.21 11.37
C LYS A 96 1.54 -7.73 10.53
N GLY A 97 2.71 -7.10 10.67
CA GLY A 97 3.95 -7.57 10.07
C GLY A 97 4.60 -8.70 10.87
N ASP A 98 3.82 -9.70 11.20
CA ASP A 98 4.27 -10.85 11.99
C ASP A 98 3.94 -12.15 11.25
N CYS A 99 4.98 -12.82 10.75
CA CYS A 99 4.92 -14.12 10.12
C CYS A 99 5.52 -15.23 11.00
N SER A 100 5.59 -15.05 12.34
CA SER A 100 6.25 -16.03 13.23
C SER A 100 5.47 -17.32 13.40
N ALA A 101 4.13 -17.26 13.43
CA ALA A 101 3.30 -18.45 13.54
C ALA A 101 3.48 -19.37 12.33
N ALA A 102 3.48 -20.69 12.56
CA ALA A 102 3.64 -21.70 11.51
C ALA A 102 2.53 -21.66 10.46
N ASP A 103 1.34 -21.24 10.85
CA ASP A 103 0.15 -21.06 10.00
C ASP A 103 -0.07 -19.59 9.57
N ALA A 104 0.90 -18.71 9.86
CA ALA A 104 0.80 -17.26 9.65
C ALA A 104 -0.40 -16.57 10.35
N SER A 105 -1.01 -17.18 11.38
CA SER A 105 -2.11 -16.58 12.15
C SER A 105 -1.67 -15.30 12.86
N SER A 106 -0.39 -15.16 13.21
CA SER A 106 0.21 -13.96 13.80
C SER A 106 0.09 -12.70 12.94
N ALA A 107 -0.09 -12.84 11.61
CA ALA A 107 -0.30 -11.70 10.70
C ALA A 107 -1.66 -11.01 10.88
N GLY A 108 -2.60 -11.59 11.65
CA GLY A 108 -3.92 -11.00 11.90
C GLY A 108 -4.86 -11.11 10.71
N GLY A 109 -5.83 -10.20 10.61
CA GLY A 109 -6.79 -10.09 9.51
C GLY A 109 -6.23 -9.29 8.32
N HIS A 110 -7.06 -9.09 7.29
CA HIS A 110 -6.71 -8.20 6.19
C HIS A 110 -6.49 -6.77 6.68
N PHE A 111 -5.58 -6.04 6.07
CA PHE A 111 -5.36 -4.63 6.39
C PHE A 111 -6.59 -3.81 6.00
N ASN A 112 -7.36 -3.42 6.99
CA ASN A 112 -8.67 -2.76 6.84
C ASN A 112 -8.82 -1.56 7.79
N PRO A 113 -8.16 -0.43 7.51
CA PRO A 113 -8.19 0.72 8.40
C PRO A 113 -9.54 1.45 8.44
N THR A 114 -10.44 1.17 7.50
CA THR A 114 -11.76 1.84 7.39
C THR A 114 -12.92 0.99 7.85
N GLY A 115 -12.71 -0.30 8.16
CA GLY A 115 -13.80 -1.22 8.47
C GLY A 115 -14.71 -1.52 7.28
N ALA A 116 -14.21 -1.36 6.05
CA ALA A 116 -14.95 -1.73 4.84
C ALA A 116 -15.20 -3.25 4.78
N PRO A 117 -16.21 -3.74 4.04
CA PRO A 117 -16.35 -5.16 3.78
C PRO A 117 -15.23 -5.68 2.88
N HIS A 118 -14.91 -6.99 2.95
CA HIS A 118 -14.07 -7.64 1.97
C HIS A 118 -14.74 -7.61 0.59
N ALA A 119 -13.96 -7.27 -0.45
CA ALA A 119 -14.45 -7.24 -1.83
C ALA A 119 -13.30 -7.32 -2.84
N GLY A 120 -13.64 -7.57 -4.12
CA GLY A 120 -12.68 -7.61 -5.21
C GLY A 120 -12.02 -6.26 -5.49
N ILE A 121 -10.86 -6.31 -6.16
CA ILE A 121 -9.99 -5.15 -6.40
C ILE A 121 -10.67 -3.98 -7.12
N SER A 122 -11.73 -4.25 -7.92
CA SER A 122 -12.48 -3.23 -8.63
C SER A 122 -13.52 -2.50 -7.76
N ALA A 123 -13.83 -3.01 -6.58
CA ALA A 123 -14.78 -2.39 -5.66
C ALA A 123 -14.19 -1.12 -5.03
N GLN A 124 -14.98 -0.05 -4.98
CA GLN A 124 -14.57 1.20 -4.34
C GLN A 124 -14.51 1.09 -2.82
N ALA A 125 -15.40 0.28 -2.23
CA ALA A 125 -15.39 -0.05 -0.81
C ALA A 125 -14.88 -1.49 -0.64
N ARG A 126 -13.65 -1.64 -0.16
CA ARG A 126 -12.98 -2.90 0.14
C ARG A 126 -11.89 -2.69 1.18
N HIS A 127 -11.33 -3.76 1.70
CA HIS A 127 -10.10 -3.64 2.50
C HIS A 127 -8.98 -3.02 1.66
N VAL A 128 -8.14 -2.22 2.26
CA VAL A 128 -6.91 -1.75 1.60
C VAL A 128 -6.02 -2.93 1.20
N GLY A 129 -6.04 -3.99 2.00
CA GLY A 129 -5.26 -5.19 1.79
C GLY A 129 -5.81 -6.18 0.75
N ASP A 130 -6.99 -5.97 0.18
CA ASP A 130 -7.57 -6.88 -0.82
C ASP A 130 -6.88 -6.70 -2.17
N LEU A 131 -6.02 -7.65 -2.55
CA LEU A 131 -5.30 -7.67 -3.83
C LEU A 131 -5.90 -8.67 -4.83
N GLY A 132 -6.89 -9.46 -4.41
CA GLY A 132 -7.53 -10.47 -5.24
C GLY A 132 -6.74 -11.77 -5.33
N ASN A 133 -6.44 -12.24 -6.54
CA ASN A 133 -5.85 -13.56 -6.75
C ASN A 133 -4.58 -13.53 -7.61
N ILE A 134 -3.59 -14.34 -7.24
CA ILE A 134 -2.46 -14.71 -8.10
C ILE A 134 -2.79 -16.03 -8.81
N THR A 135 -2.47 -16.13 -10.10
CA THR A 135 -2.66 -17.35 -10.88
C THR A 135 -1.35 -18.13 -10.97
N VAL A 136 -1.36 -19.38 -10.51
CA VAL A 136 -0.24 -20.32 -10.58
C VAL A 136 -0.46 -21.25 -11.77
N LYS A 137 0.59 -21.42 -12.58
CA LYS A 137 0.60 -22.31 -13.74
C LYS A 137 0.94 -23.76 -13.34
N GLU A 138 0.86 -24.69 -14.31
CA GLU A 138 1.17 -26.12 -14.13
C GLU A 138 2.62 -26.36 -13.63
N ASP A 139 3.55 -25.46 -13.91
CA ASP A 139 4.95 -25.51 -13.43
C ASP A 139 5.12 -25.04 -11.99
N GLY A 140 4.03 -24.67 -11.31
CA GLY A 140 4.05 -24.18 -9.95
C GLY A 140 4.49 -22.73 -9.80
N VAL A 141 4.62 -21.98 -10.91
CA VAL A 141 5.00 -20.56 -10.93
C VAL A 141 3.77 -19.68 -11.03
N GLY A 142 3.63 -18.74 -10.12
CA GLY A 142 2.59 -17.73 -10.14
C GLY A 142 3.17 -16.34 -10.36
N LEU A 143 2.54 -15.57 -11.25
CA LEU A 143 2.89 -14.18 -11.53
C LEU A 143 1.65 -13.31 -11.44
N LEU A 144 1.78 -12.15 -10.80
CA LEU A 144 0.75 -11.12 -10.72
C LEU A 144 1.39 -9.75 -10.98
N THR A 145 0.81 -8.98 -11.87
CA THR A 145 1.08 -7.54 -11.98
C THR A 145 -0.26 -6.83 -11.85
N LEU A 146 -0.36 -5.92 -10.89
CA LEU A 146 -1.60 -5.28 -10.52
C LEU A 146 -1.36 -3.80 -10.19
N ASP A 147 -2.10 -2.91 -10.83
CA ASP A 147 -2.18 -1.51 -10.44
C ASP A 147 -3.34 -1.35 -9.44
N VAL A 148 -2.99 -1.13 -8.18
CA VAL A 148 -3.95 -0.94 -7.08
C VAL A 148 -4.25 0.54 -6.97
N PRO A 149 -5.46 0.99 -7.34
CA PRO A 149 -5.83 2.39 -7.16
C PRO A 149 -5.92 2.73 -5.68
N ALA A 150 -5.61 3.98 -5.35
CA ALA A 150 -5.83 4.49 -4.02
C ALA A 150 -7.31 4.37 -3.65
N VAL A 151 -7.59 3.73 -2.52
CA VAL A 151 -8.94 3.59 -1.97
C VAL A 151 -9.05 4.34 -0.65
N SER A 152 -10.27 4.54 -0.18
CA SER A 152 -10.53 5.11 1.14
C SER A 152 -9.77 4.32 2.20
N GLY A 153 -8.99 5.02 3.03
CA GLY A 153 -8.12 4.39 4.03
C GLY A 153 -6.68 4.10 3.58
N PHE A 154 -6.37 4.16 2.29
CA PHE A 154 -4.99 4.20 1.82
C PHE A 154 -4.45 5.63 1.97
N THR A 155 -4.06 5.98 3.19
CA THR A 155 -3.67 7.35 3.53
C THR A 155 -2.30 7.74 3.02
N SER A 156 -1.43 6.75 2.84
CA SER A 156 -0.07 6.96 2.34
C SER A 156 0.59 5.63 1.95
N TRP A 157 1.61 5.73 1.12
CA TRP A 157 2.47 4.62 0.70
C TRP A 157 3.05 3.83 1.88
N ASP A 158 3.52 4.54 2.90
CA ASP A 158 4.13 4.00 4.09
C ASP A 158 3.14 3.24 5.00
N SER A 159 1.83 3.37 4.77
CA SER A 159 0.82 2.65 5.56
C SER A 159 0.89 1.12 5.43
N ILE A 160 1.48 0.61 4.35
CA ILE A 160 1.68 -0.84 4.14
C ILE A 160 3.03 -1.35 4.65
N ILE A 161 4.01 -0.48 4.88
CA ILE A 161 5.32 -0.87 5.41
C ILE A 161 5.17 -1.40 6.83
N GLY A 162 5.84 -2.51 7.12
CA GLY A 162 5.72 -3.19 8.40
C GLY A 162 4.45 -4.05 8.53
N LYS A 163 3.67 -4.24 7.46
CA LYS A 163 2.55 -5.19 7.38
C LYS A 163 3.01 -6.47 6.70
N ALA A 164 2.16 -7.49 6.60
CA ALA A 164 2.53 -8.75 5.96
C ALA A 164 1.74 -8.98 4.67
N VAL A 165 2.39 -9.55 3.66
CA VAL A 165 1.71 -10.19 2.53
C VAL A 165 1.48 -11.65 2.88
N VAL A 166 0.27 -12.14 2.62
CA VAL A 166 -0.09 -13.55 2.79
C VAL A 166 -0.65 -14.06 1.46
N VAL A 167 -0.21 -15.27 1.07
CA VAL A 167 -0.80 -16.06 -0.02
C VAL A 167 -1.62 -17.17 0.58
N HIS A 168 -2.78 -17.44 0.02
CA HIS A 168 -3.77 -18.40 0.53
C HIS A 168 -3.85 -19.67 -0.33
N ALA A 169 -4.36 -20.75 0.27
CA ALA A 169 -4.44 -22.06 -0.38
C ALA A 169 -5.53 -22.15 -1.45
N LYS A 170 -6.56 -21.31 -1.37
CA LYS A 170 -7.74 -21.35 -2.26
C LYS A 170 -7.91 -20.01 -2.96
N VAL A 171 -8.80 -20.02 -3.95
CA VAL A 171 -9.27 -18.80 -4.62
C VAL A 171 -9.96 -17.87 -3.62
N ASP A 172 -9.66 -16.60 -3.69
CA ASP A 172 -10.50 -15.55 -3.12
C ASP A 172 -11.72 -15.37 -4.00
N ASP A 173 -12.92 -15.60 -3.43
CA ASP A 173 -14.19 -15.44 -4.15
C ASP A 173 -14.65 -13.97 -4.24
N GLU A 174 -13.88 -13.04 -3.65
CA GLU A 174 -14.09 -11.58 -3.66
C GLU A 174 -15.43 -11.14 -3.03
N LYS A 175 -16.05 -11.98 -2.21
CA LYS A 175 -17.40 -11.75 -1.66
C LYS A 175 -17.55 -12.20 -0.22
N SER A 176 -17.09 -13.41 0.10
CA SER A 176 -17.29 -14.02 1.43
C SER A 176 -16.54 -13.22 2.50
N GLN A 177 -17.27 -12.87 3.56
CA GLN A 177 -16.68 -12.15 4.68
C GLN A 177 -16.03 -13.13 5.67
N PRO A 178 -14.94 -12.77 6.31
CA PRO A 178 -14.19 -11.51 6.19
C PRO A 178 -13.05 -11.57 5.17
N ALA A 179 -12.80 -12.66 4.47
CA ALA A 179 -11.55 -12.91 3.75
C ALA A 179 -11.69 -13.73 2.45
N GLY A 180 -12.85 -13.66 1.77
CA GLY A 180 -13.04 -14.27 0.45
C GLY A 180 -13.00 -15.80 0.42
N ALA A 181 -13.23 -16.48 1.57
CA ALA A 181 -13.15 -17.94 1.71
C ALA A 181 -11.81 -18.54 1.18
N ALA A 182 -10.74 -17.76 1.20
CA ALA A 182 -9.46 -18.09 0.57
C ALA A 182 -8.66 -19.25 1.25
N GLY A 183 -9.13 -19.74 2.40
CA GLY A 183 -8.57 -20.90 3.07
C GLY A 183 -7.27 -20.62 3.81
N ASP A 184 -6.45 -21.68 3.97
CA ASP A 184 -5.22 -21.64 4.76
C ASP A 184 -4.21 -20.63 4.18
N ARG A 185 -3.31 -20.13 5.05
CA ARG A 185 -2.23 -19.22 4.67
C ARG A 185 -1.00 -20.05 4.34
N ILE A 186 -0.60 -20.06 3.08
CA ILE A 186 0.46 -20.94 2.56
C ILE A 186 1.81 -20.24 2.40
N ALA A 187 1.84 -18.91 2.39
CA ALA A 187 3.09 -18.14 2.44
C ALA A 187 2.86 -16.80 3.14
N CYS A 188 3.90 -16.28 3.80
CA CYS A 188 3.86 -15.01 4.50
C CYS A 188 5.21 -14.30 4.39
N GLY A 189 5.18 -12.95 4.23
CA GLY A 189 6.36 -12.11 4.22
C GLY A 189 6.06 -10.70 4.69
N VAL A 190 6.96 -10.11 5.47
CA VAL A 190 6.80 -8.74 5.98
C VAL A 190 7.25 -7.75 4.94
N ILE A 191 6.43 -6.72 4.70
CA ILE A 191 6.71 -5.64 3.75
C ILE A 191 7.74 -4.70 4.38
N GLN A 192 8.89 -4.58 3.75
CA GLN A 192 9.98 -3.71 4.16
C GLN A 192 10.23 -2.62 3.13
N ALA A 193 10.54 -1.41 3.58
CA ALA A 193 10.99 -0.36 2.69
C ALA A 193 12.31 -0.78 2.04
N ALA A 194 12.40 -0.61 0.73
CA ALA A 194 13.62 -0.86 -0.02
C ALA A 194 14.00 0.41 -0.79
N THR A 195 15.30 0.71 -0.82
CA THR A 195 15.85 1.73 -1.67
C THR A 195 16.37 1.09 -2.94
N ALA A 196 16.16 1.70 -4.09
CA ALA A 196 16.84 1.27 -5.30
C ALA A 196 18.35 1.46 -5.08
N THR A 197 19.04 0.40 -4.64
CA THR A 197 20.49 0.39 -4.71
C THR A 197 20.80 0.33 -6.20
N SER A 198 21.34 1.43 -6.73
CA SER A 198 21.89 1.46 -8.08
C SER A 198 22.97 0.36 -8.13
N THR A 199 22.62 -0.81 -8.65
CA THR A 199 23.61 -1.80 -9.05
C THR A 199 24.29 -1.28 -10.31
N ASN A 200 25.11 -0.23 -10.15
CA ASN A 200 26.17 0.04 -11.11
C ASN A 200 27.08 -1.20 -11.07
N GLY A 201 27.00 -2.00 -12.13
CA GLY A 201 27.78 -3.21 -12.30
C GLY A 201 29.27 -2.96 -12.12
N ALA A 202 29.79 -3.33 -10.97
CA ALA A 202 31.21 -3.34 -10.68
C ALA A 202 31.59 -4.39 -9.63
N ASP A 203 31.11 -5.64 -9.77
CA ASP A 203 31.74 -6.75 -9.03
C ASP A 203 31.72 -8.06 -9.83
N ALA A 204 31.90 -7.96 -11.14
CA ALA A 204 32.21 -9.13 -11.97
C ALA A 204 33.70 -9.18 -12.30
N LYS A 205 34.59 -9.20 -11.28
CA LYS A 205 36.00 -9.57 -11.45
C LYS A 205 36.62 -9.96 -10.12
N LYS A 206 36.57 -11.23 -9.77
CA LYS A 206 37.69 -11.99 -9.19
C LYS A 206 37.28 -13.45 -8.93
N GLN A 207 37.28 -14.28 -9.97
CA GLN A 207 37.59 -15.70 -9.74
C GLN A 207 39.11 -15.85 -9.77
N PRO A 208 39.72 -16.48 -8.77
CA PRO A 208 41.11 -16.91 -8.88
C PRO A 208 41.17 -18.16 -9.78
N GLN A 209 41.92 -18.02 -10.84
CA GLN A 209 42.36 -19.21 -11.61
C GLN A 209 43.31 -20.03 -10.77
N LYS A 210 43.00 -21.29 -10.62
CA LYS A 210 43.96 -22.40 -10.42
C LYS A 210 43.50 -23.59 -11.21
#